data_94a14b793159009bf884a403686a62d3
#
_entry.id   94a14b793159009bf884a403686a62d3
#
_cell.length_a   1.000
_cell.length_b   1.000
_cell.length_c   1.000
_cell.angle_alpha   90.00
_cell.angle_beta   90.00
_cell.angle_gamma   90.00
#
_symmetry.space_group_name_H-M   'P 1'
#
loop_
_entity.id
_entity.type
_entity.pdbx_description
1 polymer ?
#
loop_
_entity_poly.entity_id
_entity_poly.type
_entity_poly.pdbx_seq_one_letter_code
_entity_poly.pdbx_strand_id
1 'polypeptide(L)'
;GTTACKWDSIIPFEPMWNELKRVIKDNGCIALFGSEPFSSALRMSNIKNFKYDWIWKKKYSTGYLNAKKQPLRNIEIISCFYNKQAKYFPQFTKGKPYKIKQGKTAQTYNPNSKEIIITDNNGYRYPLNLIEFNSDKEKLHPTQKPVALLEYLIKTYTNEKDTVLDFTMGSGSTGVAAKNLNRDFIGIEL
;
A
#
# COMPACT_ATOMS: atom_id res chain seq x y z
N GLY A 1 12.11 -5.29 -4.92
CA GLY A 1 12.67 -4.42 -5.95
C GLY A 1 14.16 -4.38 -5.83
N THR A 2 14.82 -3.82 -6.80
CA THR A 2 16.28 -3.70 -6.78
C THR A 2 16.70 -2.43 -6.05
N THR A 3 17.48 -2.59 -4.99
CA THR A 3 18.24 -1.51 -4.36
C THR A 3 19.68 -1.52 -4.90
N ALA A 4 20.51 -0.57 -4.50
CA ALA A 4 21.96 -0.59 -4.82
C ALA A 4 22.73 -1.62 -3.96
N CYS A 5 22.06 -2.41 -3.14
CA CYS A 5 22.67 -3.39 -2.27
C CYS A 5 23.05 -4.66 -3.06
N LYS A 6 24.26 -5.16 -2.86
CA LYS A 6 24.80 -6.33 -3.61
C LYS A 6 23.99 -7.63 -3.39
N TRP A 7 23.30 -7.74 -2.26
CA TRP A 7 22.48 -8.92 -1.92
C TRP A 7 21.03 -8.83 -2.44
N ASP A 8 20.62 -7.67 -2.98
CA ASP A 8 19.25 -7.47 -3.41
C ASP A 8 19.06 -8.00 -4.83
N SER A 9 18.43 -9.14 -4.95
CA SER A 9 18.08 -9.78 -6.22
C SER A 9 16.56 -9.80 -6.42
N ILE A 10 16.13 -9.79 -7.67
CA ILE A 10 14.70 -9.95 -8.00
C ILE A 10 14.32 -11.41 -7.80
N ILE A 11 13.35 -11.65 -6.91
CA ILE A 11 12.71 -12.96 -6.79
C ILE A 11 11.98 -13.25 -8.10
N PRO A 12 12.17 -14.41 -8.75
CA PRO A 12 11.47 -14.76 -9.97
C PRO A 12 9.96 -14.68 -9.79
N PHE A 13 9.26 -13.92 -10.65
CA PHE A 13 7.85 -13.61 -10.47
C PHE A 13 6.94 -14.84 -10.49
N GLU A 14 7.18 -15.78 -11.40
CA GLU A 14 6.31 -16.94 -11.55
C GLU A 14 6.26 -17.81 -10.29
N PRO A 15 7.38 -18.33 -9.75
CA PRO A 15 7.35 -19.09 -8.50
C PRO A 15 6.85 -18.24 -7.32
N MET A 16 7.21 -16.97 -7.23
CA MET A 16 6.68 -16.06 -6.21
C MET A 16 5.15 -16.01 -6.24
N TRP A 17 4.54 -15.79 -7.41
CA TRP A 17 3.09 -15.73 -7.53
C TRP A 17 2.41 -17.08 -7.27
N ASN A 18 3.04 -18.19 -7.62
CA ASN A 18 2.50 -19.53 -7.35
C ASN A 18 2.41 -19.79 -5.83
N GLU A 19 3.47 -19.46 -5.09
CA GLU A 19 3.47 -19.61 -3.63
C GLU A 19 2.53 -18.62 -2.94
N LEU A 20 2.51 -17.36 -3.35
CA LEU A 20 1.60 -16.38 -2.78
C LEU A 20 0.14 -16.76 -3.02
N LYS A 21 -0.23 -17.28 -4.20
CA LYS A 21 -1.58 -17.78 -4.49
C LYS A 21 -1.93 -19.00 -3.65
N ARG A 22 -0.96 -19.87 -3.34
CA ARG A 22 -1.17 -21.07 -2.55
C ARG A 22 -1.51 -20.75 -1.09
N VAL A 23 -0.90 -19.70 -0.53
CA VAL A 23 -1.03 -19.40 0.91
C VAL A 23 -2.03 -18.29 1.23
N ILE A 24 -2.36 -17.42 0.27
CA ILE A 24 -3.28 -16.31 0.52
C ILE A 24 -4.71 -16.79 0.68
N LYS A 25 -5.45 -16.26 1.64
CA LYS A 25 -6.89 -16.48 1.76
C LYS A 25 -7.64 -15.80 0.62
N ASP A 26 -8.82 -16.31 0.26
CA ASP A 26 -9.66 -15.80 -0.84
C ASP A 26 -9.90 -14.29 -0.78
N ASN A 27 -10.06 -13.74 0.41
CA ASN A 27 -10.29 -12.32 0.68
C ASN A 27 -9.06 -11.62 1.27
N GLY A 28 -7.87 -12.20 1.09
CA GLY A 28 -6.60 -11.60 1.49
C GLY A 28 -6.10 -10.59 0.45
N CYS A 29 -5.28 -9.64 0.89
CA CYS A 29 -4.59 -8.68 0.05
C CYS A 29 -3.08 -8.95 0.05
N ILE A 30 -2.47 -8.94 -1.12
CA ILE A 30 -1.02 -8.96 -1.29
C ILE A 30 -0.60 -7.52 -1.60
N ALA A 31 0.16 -6.90 -0.69
CA ALA A 31 0.67 -5.52 -0.81
C ALA A 31 2.20 -5.55 -0.93
N LEU A 32 2.73 -5.19 -2.09
CA LEU A 32 4.16 -5.29 -2.39
C LEU A 32 4.75 -3.91 -2.66
N PHE A 33 5.83 -3.61 -1.94
CA PHE A 33 6.59 -2.37 -2.10
C PHE A 33 7.48 -2.41 -3.33
N GLY A 34 7.59 -1.27 -4.00
CA GLY A 34 8.48 -1.14 -5.15
C GLY A 34 8.68 0.31 -5.59
N SER A 35 9.67 0.46 -6.48
CA SER A 35 9.94 1.72 -7.18
C SER A 35 10.05 1.42 -8.67
N GLU A 36 9.84 2.43 -9.53
CA GLU A 36 10.00 2.24 -10.97
C GLU A 36 11.49 2.01 -11.35
N PRO A 37 11.77 1.15 -12.35
CA PRO A 37 10.85 0.44 -13.25
C PRO A 37 10.34 -0.91 -12.69
N PHE A 38 10.83 -1.36 -11.53
CA PHE A 38 10.44 -2.64 -10.94
C PHE A 38 8.93 -2.74 -10.68
N SER A 39 8.31 -1.67 -10.18
CA SER A 39 6.86 -1.66 -9.90
C SER A 39 6.04 -1.92 -11.15
N SER A 40 6.45 -1.40 -12.31
CA SER A 40 5.78 -1.67 -13.59
C SER A 40 5.92 -3.14 -13.99
N ALA A 41 7.12 -3.73 -13.90
CA ALA A 41 7.33 -5.15 -14.17
C ALA A 41 6.51 -6.06 -13.23
N LEU A 42 6.49 -5.73 -11.94
CA LEU A 42 5.72 -6.44 -10.92
C LEU A 42 4.21 -6.42 -11.23
N ARG A 43 3.65 -5.26 -11.58
CA ARG A 43 2.23 -5.14 -11.94
C ARG A 43 1.91 -5.92 -13.20
N MET A 44 2.74 -5.82 -14.23
CA MET A 44 2.56 -6.56 -15.49
C MET A 44 2.68 -8.07 -15.31
N SER A 45 3.50 -8.55 -14.38
CA SER A 45 3.64 -9.99 -14.12
C SER A 45 2.36 -10.63 -13.54
N ASN A 46 1.41 -9.83 -13.02
CA ASN A 46 0.13 -10.32 -12.49
C ASN A 46 -0.99 -9.29 -12.69
N ILE A 47 -1.10 -8.74 -13.88
CA ILE A 47 -2.05 -7.66 -14.21
C ILE A 47 -3.50 -8.02 -13.93
N LYS A 48 -3.88 -9.28 -14.07
CA LYS A 48 -5.24 -9.78 -13.79
C LYS A 48 -5.65 -9.53 -12.34
N ASN A 49 -4.73 -9.69 -11.39
CA ASN A 49 -4.98 -9.55 -9.96
C ASN A 49 -4.56 -8.20 -9.40
N PHE A 50 -3.82 -7.39 -10.16
CA PHE A 50 -3.51 -6.02 -9.79
C PHE A 50 -4.81 -5.19 -9.71
N LYS A 51 -4.94 -4.37 -8.67
CA LYS A 51 -6.15 -3.58 -8.43
C LYS A 51 -5.88 -2.09 -8.35
N TYR A 52 -4.96 -1.69 -7.49
CA TYR A 52 -4.59 -0.28 -7.29
C TYR A 52 -3.27 -0.19 -6.53
N ASP A 53 -2.73 1.03 -6.47
CA ASP A 53 -1.53 1.36 -5.71
C ASP A 53 -1.85 2.31 -4.56
N TRP A 54 -1.12 2.16 -3.46
CA TRP A 54 -0.83 3.23 -2.54
C TRP A 54 0.48 3.89 -2.94
N ILE A 55 0.56 5.21 -2.81
CA ILE A 55 1.76 5.98 -3.04
C ILE A 55 2.22 6.51 -1.68
N TRP A 56 3.29 5.93 -1.18
CA TRP A 56 3.88 6.41 0.07
C TRP A 56 4.84 7.56 -0.23
N LYS A 57 4.47 8.78 0.21
CA LYS A 57 5.31 9.96 0.16
C LYS A 57 6.22 9.99 1.39
N LYS A 58 7.52 9.99 1.16
CA LYS A 58 8.57 10.08 2.18
C LYS A 58 8.85 11.53 2.52
N LYS A 59 9.20 11.80 3.77
CA LYS A 59 9.63 13.14 4.21
C LYS A 59 10.90 13.61 3.48
N TYR A 60 11.83 12.69 3.29
CA TYR A 60 13.12 13.00 2.66
C TYR A 60 13.20 12.39 1.27
N SER A 61 13.80 13.15 0.36
CA SER A 61 14.06 12.70 -1.00
C SER A 61 15.36 11.91 -1.09
N THR A 62 15.49 11.12 -2.15
CA THR A 62 16.71 10.38 -2.53
C THR A 62 17.13 10.72 -3.95
N GLY A 63 18.35 10.36 -4.33
CA GLY A 63 18.85 10.56 -5.70
C GLY A 63 19.63 11.87 -5.91
N TYR A 64 20.18 12.46 -4.86
CA TYR A 64 20.91 13.76 -4.90
C TYR A 64 22.06 13.79 -5.92
N LEU A 65 22.76 12.68 -6.14
CA LEU A 65 23.83 12.60 -7.11
C LEU A 65 23.36 12.89 -8.55
N ASN A 66 22.09 12.67 -8.82
CA ASN A 66 21.47 12.89 -10.12
C ASN A 66 20.54 14.13 -10.16
N ALA A 67 20.58 14.98 -9.16
CA ALA A 67 19.66 16.14 -9.03
C ALA A 67 19.71 17.13 -10.20
N LYS A 68 20.87 17.21 -10.89
CA LYS A 68 21.04 18.03 -12.10
C LYS A 68 20.51 17.38 -13.38
N LYS A 69 20.12 16.10 -13.35
CA LYS A 69 19.72 15.33 -14.54
C LYS A 69 18.28 14.85 -14.48
N GLN A 70 17.73 14.70 -13.27
CA GLN A 70 16.37 14.20 -13.04
C GLN A 70 15.82 14.68 -11.69
N PRO A 71 14.48 14.71 -11.51
CA PRO A 71 13.88 15.04 -10.23
C PRO A 71 14.33 14.11 -9.09
N LEU A 72 14.42 14.65 -7.88
CA LEU A 72 14.61 13.86 -6.67
C LEU A 72 13.39 12.95 -6.43
N ARG A 73 13.63 11.75 -5.92
CA ARG A 73 12.59 10.78 -5.63
C ARG A 73 12.23 10.79 -4.15
N ASN A 74 10.95 11.00 -3.85
CA ASN A 74 10.42 10.96 -2.48
C ASN A 74 9.18 10.08 -2.35
N ILE A 75 8.88 9.25 -3.33
CA ILE A 75 7.77 8.32 -3.30
C ILE A 75 8.25 6.88 -3.40
N GLU A 76 7.43 5.97 -2.85
CA GLU A 76 7.52 4.54 -3.05
C GLU A 76 6.11 4.00 -3.31
N ILE A 77 5.99 3.02 -4.18
CA ILE A 77 4.72 2.46 -4.62
C ILE A 77 4.44 1.18 -3.83
N ILE A 78 3.20 1.00 -3.41
CA ILE A 78 2.73 -0.23 -2.77
C ILE A 78 1.61 -0.77 -3.63
N SER A 79 1.92 -1.77 -4.44
CA SER A 79 0.96 -2.36 -5.37
C SER A 79 0.13 -3.43 -4.70
N CYS A 80 -1.20 -3.31 -4.80
CA CYS A 80 -2.18 -4.20 -4.17
C CYS A 80 -2.76 -5.19 -5.18
N PHE A 81 -2.72 -6.47 -4.81
CA PHE A 81 -3.21 -7.57 -5.63
C PHE A 81 -4.18 -8.45 -4.84
N TYR A 82 -5.28 -8.85 -5.47
CA TYR A 82 -6.20 -9.86 -4.95
C TYR A 82 -7.04 -10.46 -6.09
N ASN A 83 -7.52 -11.68 -5.89
CA ASN A 83 -8.38 -12.35 -6.84
C ASN A 83 -9.86 -11.99 -6.62
N LYS A 84 -10.38 -12.24 -5.41
CA LYS A 84 -11.69 -11.79 -4.95
C LYS A 84 -11.53 -10.51 -4.15
N GLN A 85 -12.60 -9.75 -3.95
CA GLN A 85 -12.55 -8.53 -3.16
C GLN A 85 -11.89 -8.80 -1.80
N ALA A 86 -10.75 -8.16 -1.57
CA ALA A 86 -10.05 -8.26 -0.30
C ALA A 86 -10.82 -7.56 0.82
N LYS A 87 -10.59 -7.97 2.07
CA LYS A 87 -10.99 -7.17 3.23
C LYS A 87 -10.47 -5.76 3.06
N TYR A 88 -11.32 -4.77 3.32
CA TYR A 88 -10.93 -3.37 3.23
C TYR A 88 -11.61 -2.56 4.33
N PHE A 89 -10.83 -2.08 5.26
CA PHE A 89 -11.25 -1.23 6.37
C PHE A 89 -10.67 0.17 6.17
N PRO A 90 -11.44 1.10 5.56
CA PRO A 90 -10.92 2.43 5.26
C PRO A 90 -10.52 3.17 6.53
N GLN A 91 -9.30 3.67 6.56
CA GLN A 91 -8.77 4.46 7.68
C GLN A 91 -9.20 5.92 7.49
N PHE A 92 -10.37 6.27 8.03
CA PHE A 92 -10.95 7.61 7.88
C PHE A 92 -10.11 8.69 8.54
N THR A 93 -10.07 9.85 7.92
CA THR A 93 -9.55 11.09 8.53
C THR A 93 -10.67 12.04 8.88
N LYS A 94 -10.45 12.92 9.86
CA LYS A 94 -11.42 13.97 10.25
C LYS A 94 -11.11 15.26 9.49
N GLY A 95 -12.12 15.84 8.87
CA GLY A 95 -12.14 17.17 8.27
C GLY A 95 -13.37 17.95 8.71
N LYS A 96 -13.54 19.16 8.20
CA LYS A 96 -14.75 19.96 8.49
C LYS A 96 -15.98 19.29 7.86
N PRO A 97 -17.12 19.19 8.58
CA PRO A 97 -18.38 18.76 7.97
C PRO A 97 -18.77 19.66 6.81
N TYR A 98 -19.47 19.11 5.82
CA TYR A 98 -19.98 19.89 4.71
C TYR A 98 -21.25 19.31 4.11
N LYS A 99 -22.05 20.17 3.48
CA LYS A 99 -23.19 19.78 2.64
C LYS A 99 -22.93 20.25 1.22
N ILE A 100 -23.04 19.33 0.27
CA ILE A 100 -22.93 19.65 -1.15
C ILE A 100 -24.19 19.21 -1.85
N LYS A 101 -24.78 20.12 -2.62
CA LYS A 101 -25.77 19.82 -3.65
C LYS A 101 -25.05 19.57 -4.95
N GLN A 102 -24.99 18.33 -5.40
CA GLN A 102 -24.49 18.04 -6.74
C GLN A 102 -25.60 18.32 -7.74
N GLY A 103 -25.39 19.32 -8.59
CA GLY A 103 -26.23 19.58 -9.75
C GLY A 103 -26.03 18.54 -10.85
N LYS A 104 -26.66 18.76 -12.01
CA LYS A 104 -26.73 17.87 -13.18
C LYS A 104 -25.37 17.34 -13.74
N THR A 105 -24.24 17.77 -13.22
CA THR A 105 -22.88 17.34 -13.65
C THR A 105 -22.54 15.91 -13.23
N ALA A 106 -23.33 15.27 -12.37
CA ALA A 106 -23.19 13.82 -12.08
C ALA A 106 -23.56 12.92 -13.27
N GLN A 107 -23.99 13.50 -14.40
CA GLN A 107 -24.39 12.79 -15.62
C GLN A 107 -23.26 12.01 -16.29
N THR A 108 -21.98 12.33 -16.00
CA THR A 108 -20.84 11.60 -16.58
C THR A 108 -20.80 10.13 -16.15
N TYR A 109 -21.24 9.82 -14.91
CA TYR A 109 -21.25 8.45 -14.36
C TYR A 109 -22.64 7.82 -14.33
N ASN A 110 -23.71 8.61 -14.41
CA ASN A 110 -25.09 8.14 -14.47
C ASN A 110 -25.93 9.10 -15.34
N PRO A 111 -25.87 8.97 -16.68
CA PRO A 111 -26.51 9.89 -17.61
C PRO A 111 -28.04 9.96 -17.49
N ASN A 112 -28.65 8.97 -16.85
CA ASN A 112 -30.10 8.87 -16.66
C ASN A 112 -30.61 9.38 -15.31
N SER A 113 -29.73 9.79 -14.38
CA SER A 113 -30.17 10.30 -13.08
C SER A 113 -30.61 11.77 -13.21
N LYS A 114 -31.89 12.00 -12.98
CA LYS A 114 -32.46 13.35 -12.84
C LYS A 114 -32.43 13.87 -11.39
N GLU A 115 -31.90 13.07 -10.48
CA GLU A 115 -31.93 13.35 -9.05
C GLU A 115 -30.81 14.31 -8.63
N ILE A 116 -31.16 15.25 -7.78
CA ILE A 116 -30.20 16.10 -7.06
C ILE A 116 -29.66 15.27 -5.89
N ILE A 117 -28.38 14.90 -5.96
CA ILE A 117 -27.73 14.21 -4.86
C ILE A 117 -27.29 15.24 -3.82
N ILE A 118 -27.86 15.16 -2.63
CA ILE A 118 -27.40 15.94 -1.49
C ILE A 118 -26.47 15.05 -0.67
N THR A 119 -25.19 15.41 -0.63
CA THR A 119 -24.21 14.76 0.25
C THR A 119 -24.12 15.58 1.54
N ASP A 120 -24.55 14.98 2.65
CA ASP A 120 -24.34 15.51 4.00
C ASP A 120 -23.20 14.72 4.65
N ASN A 121 -22.05 15.34 4.76
CA ASN A 121 -20.85 14.71 5.28
C ASN A 121 -20.52 15.24 6.68
N ASN A 122 -20.50 14.36 7.66
CA ASN A 122 -20.24 14.67 9.06
C ASN A 122 -18.75 14.90 9.41
N GLY A 123 -17.92 15.10 8.40
CA GLY A 123 -16.49 15.38 8.57
C GLY A 123 -15.58 14.18 8.39
N TYR A 124 -16.08 12.96 8.19
CA TYR A 124 -15.23 11.82 7.85
C TYR A 124 -14.87 11.82 6.36
N ARG A 125 -13.60 11.56 6.09
CA ARG A 125 -13.05 11.47 4.73
C ARG A 125 -12.48 10.09 4.50
N TYR A 126 -12.84 9.49 3.38
CA TYR A 126 -12.19 8.28 2.91
C TYR A 126 -10.70 8.54 2.65
N PRO A 127 -9.83 7.55 2.85
CA PRO A 127 -8.41 7.70 2.58
C PRO A 127 -8.16 7.95 1.09
N LEU A 128 -7.17 8.78 0.81
CA LEU A 128 -6.59 8.92 -0.52
C LEU A 128 -5.47 7.90 -0.70
N ASN A 129 -5.18 7.52 -1.93
CA ASN A 129 -4.10 6.60 -2.23
C ASN A 129 -2.69 7.21 -2.04
N LEU A 130 -2.58 8.51 -1.87
CA LEU A 130 -1.36 9.19 -1.44
C LEU A 130 -1.34 9.28 0.09
N ILE A 131 -0.39 8.60 0.70
CA ILE A 131 -0.21 8.53 2.15
C ILE A 131 1.17 9.05 2.56
N GLU A 132 1.24 9.71 3.73
CA GLU A 132 2.49 10.28 4.24
C GLU A 132 2.83 9.65 5.58
N PHE A 133 4.00 9.02 5.66
CA PHE A 133 4.56 8.48 6.88
C PHE A 133 6.04 8.82 6.98
N ASN A 134 6.45 9.26 8.15
CA ASN A 134 7.87 9.51 8.43
C ASN A 134 8.59 8.20 8.70
N SER A 135 9.88 8.15 8.34
CA SER A 135 10.74 7.05 8.78
C SER A 135 10.86 7.03 10.29
N ASP A 136 11.02 5.83 10.85
CA ASP A 136 11.31 5.68 12.28
C ASP A 136 12.61 6.41 12.64
N LYS A 137 12.71 6.88 13.90
CA LYS A 137 13.89 7.60 14.39
C LYS A 137 15.12 6.69 14.43
N GLU A 138 14.91 5.46 14.88
CA GLU A 138 15.94 4.42 14.91
C GLU A 138 15.74 3.47 13.74
N LYS A 139 16.78 3.34 12.92
CA LYS A 139 16.77 2.43 11.78
C LYS A 139 17.76 1.30 12.06
N LEU A 140 17.24 0.10 12.14
CA LEU A 140 18.04 -1.13 12.25
C LEU A 140 18.55 -1.60 10.87
N HIS A 141 17.90 -1.15 9.80
CA HIS A 141 18.25 -1.55 8.42
C HIS A 141 18.01 -0.39 7.43
N PRO A 142 18.87 -0.21 6.41
CA PRO A 142 18.75 0.90 5.45
C PRO A 142 17.41 0.95 4.69
N THR A 143 16.80 -0.20 4.42
CA THR A 143 15.55 -0.33 3.67
C THR A 143 14.32 -0.51 4.57
N GLN A 144 14.48 -0.38 5.89
CA GLN A 144 13.40 -0.53 6.87
C GLN A 144 12.21 0.37 6.53
N LYS A 145 11.01 -0.23 6.56
CA LYS A 145 9.75 0.50 6.42
C LYS A 145 9.28 1.01 7.78
N PRO A 146 8.66 2.22 7.84
CA PRO A 146 8.11 2.74 9.08
C PRO A 146 7.05 1.81 9.67
N VAL A 147 7.15 1.52 10.96
CA VAL A 147 6.17 0.69 11.67
C VAL A 147 4.75 1.27 11.52
N ALA A 148 4.59 2.59 11.63
CA ALA A 148 3.30 3.26 11.48
C ALA A 148 2.67 3.07 10.08
N LEU A 149 3.47 3.04 9.01
CA LEU A 149 2.98 2.74 7.65
C LEU A 149 2.50 1.28 7.56
N LEU A 150 3.27 0.35 8.12
CA LEU A 150 2.92 -1.07 8.13
C LEU A 150 1.65 -1.33 8.96
N GLU A 151 1.51 -0.68 10.11
CA GLU A 151 0.29 -0.72 10.91
C GLU A 151 -0.93 -0.21 10.14
N TYR A 152 -0.78 0.89 9.39
CA TYR A 152 -1.85 1.44 8.57
C TYR A 152 -2.33 0.42 7.52
N LEU A 153 -1.39 -0.23 6.81
CA LEU A 153 -1.72 -1.26 5.81
C LEU A 153 -2.35 -2.50 6.45
N ILE A 154 -1.78 -2.98 7.56
CA ILE A 154 -2.31 -4.13 8.30
C ILE A 154 -3.73 -3.86 8.78
N LYS A 155 -4.01 -2.70 9.39
CA LYS A 155 -5.37 -2.29 9.78
C LYS A 155 -6.33 -2.23 8.60
N THR A 156 -5.84 -1.82 7.44
CA THR A 156 -6.67 -1.67 6.23
C THR A 156 -7.12 -3.02 5.66
N TYR A 157 -6.31 -4.09 5.79
CA TYR A 157 -6.58 -5.35 5.10
C TYR A 157 -6.80 -6.56 6.01
N THR A 158 -6.71 -6.39 7.32
CA THR A 158 -6.81 -7.51 8.27
C THR A 158 -7.69 -7.21 9.46
N ASN A 159 -8.26 -8.25 10.05
CA ASN A 159 -8.83 -8.23 11.41
C ASN A 159 -7.76 -8.63 12.44
N GLU A 160 -8.07 -8.39 13.72
CA GLU A 160 -7.30 -8.98 14.81
C GLU A 160 -7.24 -10.52 14.67
N LYS A 161 -6.10 -11.12 15.03
CA LYS A 161 -5.80 -12.55 14.90
C LYS A 161 -5.75 -13.07 13.45
N ASP A 162 -5.86 -12.22 12.42
CA ASP A 162 -5.46 -12.62 11.08
C ASP A 162 -3.92 -12.76 11.04
N THR A 163 -3.43 -13.63 10.16
CA THR A 163 -1.99 -13.84 9.96
C THR A 163 -1.46 -12.90 8.89
N VAL A 164 -0.38 -12.20 9.20
CA VAL A 164 0.39 -11.38 8.27
C VAL A 164 1.65 -12.14 7.88
N LEU A 165 1.89 -12.27 6.58
CA LEU A 165 3.11 -12.86 6.03
C LEU A 165 4.02 -11.78 5.45
N ASP A 166 5.29 -11.77 5.83
CA ASP A 166 6.35 -11.02 5.17
C ASP A 166 7.48 -11.99 4.79
N PHE A 167 7.59 -12.28 3.50
CA PHE A 167 8.55 -13.24 2.98
C PHE A 167 9.93 -12.64 2.64
N THR A 168 10.12 -11.37 2.98
CA THR A 168 11.38 -10.60 2.88
C THR A 168 11.47 -9.63 4.05
N MET A 169 11.34 -10.17 5.27
CA MET A 169 11.04 -9.36 6.45
C MET A 169 12.17 -8.41 6.88
N GLY A 170 13.41 -8.64 6.47
CA GLY A 170 14.55 -7.82 6.80
C GLY A 170 14.68 -7.59 8.31
N SER A 171 14.56 -6.35 8.75
CA SER A 171 14.61 -5.97 10.18
C SER A 171 13.39 -6.40 11.01
N GLY A 172 12.39 -7.04 10.41
CA GLY A 172 11.19 -7.50 11.11
C GLY A 172 10.18 -6.41 11.49
N SER A 173 10.26 -5.21 10.89
CA SER A 173 9.34 -4.11 11.20
C SER A 173 7.87 -4.46 10.94
N THR A 174 7.59 -5.34 9.97
CA THR A 174 6.24 -5.87 9.72
C THR A 174 5.75 -6.73 10.89
N GLY A 175 6.63 -7.53 11.49
CA GLY A 175 6.32 -8.32 12.69
C GLY A 175 6.02 -7.44 13.90
N VAL A 176 6.77 -6.36 14.09
CA VAL A 176 6.49 -5.37 15.15
C VAL A 176 5.11 -4.75 14.95
N ALA A 177 4.79 -4.32 13.74
CA ALA A 177 3.49 -3.74 13.40
C ALA A 177 2.34 -4.74 13.60
N ALA A 178 2.51 -5.99 13.18
CA ALA A 178 1.52 -7.06 13.38
C ALA A 178 1.27 -7.32 14.87
N LYS A 179 2.33 -7.43 15.67
CA LYS A 179 2.25 -7.62 17.13
C LYS A 179 1.52 -6.46 17.81
N ASN A 180 1.86 -5.21 17.47
CA ASN A 180 1.20 -4.02 18.03
C ASN A 180 -0.31 -4.02 17.79
N LEU A 181 -0.75 -4.66 16.73
CA LEU A 181 -2.13 -4.73 16.29
C LEU A 181 -2.84 -6.04 16.65
N ASN A 182 -2.21 -6.92 17.42
CA ASN A 182 -2.75 -8.23 17.80
C ASN A 182 -3.07 -9.11 16.58
N ARG A 183 -2.13 -9.16 15.61
CA ARG A 183 -2.14 -10.07 14.45
C ARG A 183 -1.06 -11.11 14.62
N ASP A 184 -1.32 -12.31 14.11
CA ASP A 184 -0.29 -13.32 13.99
C ASP A 184 0.69 -12.94 12.88
N PHE A 185 1.96 -13.37 13.01
CA PHE A 185 3.00 -13.01 12.05
C PHE A 185 3.83 -14.21 11.63
N ILE A 186 4.09 -14.31 10.34
CA ILE A 186 5.06 -15.23 9.75
C ILE A 186 6.07 -14.38 8.99
N GLY A 187 7.33 -14.42 9.40
CA GLY A 187 8.44 -13.73 8.74
C GLY A 187 9.42 -14.74 8.15
N ILE A 188 9.88 -14.45 6.94
CA ILE A 188 10.91 -15.24 6.24
C ILE A 188 12.01 -14.27 5.82
N GLU A 189 13.27 -14.66 6.05
CA GLU A 189 14.47 -13.97 5.61
C GLU A 189 15.51 -15.01 5.25
N LEU A 190 16.34 -14.72 4.22
CA LEU A 190 17.42 -15.58 3.75
C LEU A 190 18.79 -15.04 4.16
#